data_298d549c397bebfb30046cc16c5a9520
#
_entry.id   298d549c397bebfb30046cc16c5a9520
#
_cell.length_a   1.000
_cell.length_b   1.000
_cell.length_c   1.000
_cell.angle_alpha   90.00
_cell.angle_beta   90.00
_cell.angle_gamma   90.00
#
_symmetry.space_group_name_H-M   'P 1'
#
loop_
_entity.id
_entity.type
_entity.pdbx_description
1 polymer ?
#
loop_
_entity_poly.entity_id
_entity_poly.type
_entity_poly.pdbx_seq_one_letter_code
_entity_poly.pdbx_strand_id
1 'polypeptide(L)'
;MNEKLNQYLNGVFTPYDGVKSVAELKADLLADLQERFRDLKAEGKHDEAAFQMTIDSIGDIEETVREAAGLSRSLERQLLINFSASNLPESDFAGVTAHKAKFEASALHGSNFSGSDLTGSSFKASDVREANFDGTNLTDCTMYVSDFTDASFNKTILVRTEFNTSDLTRAKFSNVKLVDAKLNMTDLTKTVFENCTFDGVDFKYCDLRGQHLDGLTFIGVKFDRTDLKEATFKGATLKNVSFTPAFALTNKYYRALKTI
;
A
#
# COMPACT_ATOMS: atom_id res chain seq x y z
N MET A 1 2.33 -26.04 -34.87
CA MET A 1 1.59 -24.91 -35.44
C MET A 1 0.90 -24.07 -34.38
N ASN A 2 0.22 -24.64 -33.37
CA ASN A 2 -0.27 -23.89 -32.19
C ASN A 2 0.80 -23.03 -31.51
N GLU A 3 2.04 -23.49 -31.55
CA GLU A 3 3.19 -22.75 -31.01
C GLU A 3 3.50 -21.47 -31.81
N LYS A 4 3.35 -21.50 -33.15
CA LYS A 4 3.49 -20.31 -34.01
C LYS A 4 2.39 -19.28 -33.76
N LEU A 5 1.12 -19.70 -33.56
CA LEU A 5 0.03 -18.80 -33.20
C LEU A 5 0.27 -18.16 -31.83
N ASN A 6 0.70 -18.96 -30.85
CA ASN A 6 1.07 -18.43 -29.52
C ASN A 6 2.23 -17.41 -29.60
N GLN A 7 3.28 -17.71 -30.40
CA GLN A 7 4.42 -16.80 -30.56
C GLN A 7 3.98 -15.47 -31.22
N TYR A 8 3.14 -15.55 -32.26
CA TYR A 8 2.60 -14.37 -32.91
C TYR A 8 1.82 -13.48 -31.92
N LEU A 9 0.85 -14.07 -31.21
CA LEU A 9 0.07 -13.35 -30.21
C LEU A 9 0.94 -12.81 -29.06
N ASN A 10 1.92 -13.58 -28.58
CA ASN A 10 2.87 -13.10 -27.58
C ASN A 10 3.58 -11.81 -28.05
N GLY A 11 4.02 -11.77 -29.31
CA GLY A 11 4.66 -10.57 -29.88
C GLY A 11 3.75 -9.33 -29.81
N VAL A 12 2.47 -9.48 -30.19
CA VAL A 12 1.50 -8.38 -30.19
C VAL A 12 1.10 -7.96 -28.76
N PHE A 13 0.94 -8.91 -27.84
CA PHE A 13 0.39 -8.66 -26.50
C PHE A 13 1.44 -8.30 -25.44
N THR A 14 2.74 -8.61 -25.64
CA THR A 14 3.81 -8.33 -24.67
C THR A 14 3.86 -6.87 -24.20
N PRO A 15 3.63 -5.83 -25.02
CA PRO A 15 3.63 -4.44 -24.54
C PRO A 15 2.50 -4.11 -23.55
N TYR A 16 1.53 -5.01 -23.40
CA TYR A 16 0.33 -4.82 -22.58
C TYR A 16 0.24 -5.84 -21.43
N ASP A 17 1.34 -6.52 -21.11
CA ASP A 17 1.40 -7.45 -19.99
C ASP A 17 0.97 -6.78 -18.68
N GLY A 18 0.14 -7.48 -17.89
CA GLY A 18 -0.41 -6.98 -16.62
C GLY A 18 -1.77 -6.28 -16.74
N VAL A 19 -2.31 -6.08 -17.94
CA VAL A 19 -3.68 -5.55 -18.14
C VAL A 19 -4.67 -6.72 -18.22
N LYS A 20 -5.51 -6.91 -17.20
CA LYS A 20 -6.39 -8.08 -17.05
C LYS A 20 -7.31 -8.31 -18.25
N SER A 21 -7.98 -7.26 -18.74
CA SER A 21 -8.86 -7.33 -19.92
C SER A 21 -8.14 -7.72 -21.20
N VAL A 22 -6.86 -7.34 -21.32
CA VAL A 22 -6.01 -7.70 -22.46
C VAL A 22 -5.59 -9.18 -22.38
N ALA A 23 -5.36 -9.71 -21.18
CA ALA A 23 -5.06 -11.12 -20.98
C ALA A 23 -6.27 -12.02 -21.32
N GLU A 24 -7.48 -11.61 -20.95
CA GLU A 24 -8.72 -12.29 -21.32
C GLU A 24 -8.93 -12.27 -22.84
N LEU A 25 -8.80 -11.10 -23.48
CA LEU A 25 -8.87 -10.95 -24.93
C LEU A 25 -7.87 -11.86 -25.68
N LYS A 26 -6.64 -11.97 -25.16
CA LYS A 26 -5.61 -12.84 -25.73
C LYS A 26 -6.01 -14.31 -25.70
N ALA A 27 -6.61 -14.76 -24.59
CA ALA A 27 -7.05 -16.15 -24.43
C ALA A 27 -8.20 -16.49 -25.39
N ASP A 28 -9.19 -15.60 -25.51
CA ASP A 28 -10.33 -15.77 -26.40
C ASP A 28 -9.87 -15.79 -27.86
N LEU A 29 -9.04 -14.84 -28.25
CA LEU A 29 -8.50 -14.73 -29.60
C LEU A 29 -7.65 -15.95 -29.98
N LEU A 30 -6.86 -16.48 -29.05
CA LEU A 30 -6.10 -17.70 -29.28
C LEU A 30 -7.00 -18.91 -29.59
N ALA A 31 -8.13 -19.03 -28.88
CA ALA A 31 -9.09 -20.10 -29.10
C ALA A 31 -9.74 -20.00 -30.49
N ASP A 32 -10.15 -18.78 -30.86
CA ASP A 32 -10.78 -18.52 -32.19
C ASP A 32 -9.79 -18.79 -33.33
N LEU A 33 -8.53 -18.37 -33.19
CA LEU A 33 -7.51 -18.63 -34.21
C LEU A 33 -7.17 -20.11 -34.34
N GLN A 34 -7.14 -20.84 -33.25
CA GLN A 34 -6.92 -22.29 -33.28
C GLN A 34 -8.08 -23.01 -33.95
N GLU A 35 -9.29 -22.55 -33.75
CA GLU A 35 -10.46 -23.09 -34.43
C GLU A 35 -10.40 -22.80 -35.94
N ARG A 36 -10.19 -21.55 -36.32
CA ARG A 36 -10.03 -21.12 -37.71
C ARG A 36 -8.95 -21.86 -38.46
N PHE A 37 -7.78 -22.03 -37.81
CA PHE A 37 -6.68 -22.81 -38.38
C PHE A 37 -7.08 -24.27 -38.63
N ARG A 38 -7.79 -24.92 -37.71
CA ARG A 38 -8.29 -26.29 -37.87
C ARG A 38 -9.25 -26.42 -39.06
N ASP A 39 -10.14 -25.46 -39.23
CA ASP A 39 -11.10 -25.44 -40.31
C ASP A 39 -10.40 -25.33 -41.66
N LEU A 40 -9.46 -24.43 -41.82
CA LEU A 40 -8.65 -24.28 -43.02
C LEU A 40 -7.82 -25.55 -43.34
N LYS A 41 -7.34 -26.24 -42.31
CA LYS A 41 -6.70 -27.54 -42.46
C LYS A 41 -7.68 -28.63 -42.96
N ALA A 42 -8.91 -28.64 -42.44
CA ALA A 42 -9.95 -29.57 -42.88
C ALA A 42 -10.37 -29.32 -44.34
N GLU A 43 -10.28 -28.05 -44.80
CA GLU A 43 -10.46 -27.66 -46.20
C GLU A 43 -9.29 -28.07 -47.13
N GLY A 44 -8.24 -28.71 -46.59
CA GLY A 44 -7.12 -29.22 -47.34
C GLY A 44 -6.00 -28.17 -47.58
N LYS A 45 -6.00 -27.05 -46.90
CA LYS A 45 -4.92 -26.04 -47.02
C LYS A 45 -3.61 -26.53 -46.41
N HIS A 46 -2.49 -26.19 -47.05
CA HIS A 46 -1.13 -26.41 -46.47
C HIS A 46 -0.93 -25.60 -45.21
N ASP A 47 -0.11 -26.11 -44.29
CA ASP A 47 0.11 -25.51 -42.96
C ASP A 47 0.47 -24.04 -43.00
N GLU A 48 1.37 -23.63 -43.86
CA GLU A 48 1.82 -22.22 -43.98
C GLU A 48 0.73 -21.32 -44.57
N ALA A 49 0.00 -21.81 -45.59
CA ALA A 49 -1.11 -21.08 -46.18
C ALA A 49 -2.28 -20.96 -45.20
N ALA A 50 -2.61 -22.02 -44.46
CA ALA A 50 -3.63 -22.00 -43.42
C ALA A 50 -3.25 -21.04 -42.30
N PHE A 51 -1.97 -21.02 -41.86
CA PHE A 51 -1.47 -20.08 -40.87
C PHE A 51 -1.62 -18.64 -41.34
N GLN A 52 -1.15 -18.32 -42.54
CA GLN A 52 -1.22 -16.94 -43.06
C GLN A 52 -2.69 -16.49 -43.21
N MET A 53 -3.56 -17.32 -43.75
CA MET A 53 -5.00 -17.01 -43.86
C MET A 53 -5.67 -16.83 -42.49
N THR A 54 -5.22 -17.55 -41.47
CA THR A 54 -5.70 -17.39 -40.10
C THR A 54 -5.28 -16.02 -39.54
N ILE A 55 -4.04 -15.62 -39.71
CA ILE A 55 -3.54 -14.32 -39.25
C ILE A 55 -4.20 -13.17 -40.02
N ASP A 56 -4.31 -13.28 -41.36
CA ASP A 56 -4.95 -12.25 -42.19
C ASP A 56 -6.41 -12.03 -41.82
N SER A 57 -7.09 -13.05 -41.25
CA SER A 57 -8.52 -12.95 -40.86
C SER A 57 -8.77 -12.07 -39.65
N ILE A 58 -7.73 -11.72 -38.85
CA ILE A 58 -7.89 -10.95 -37.63
C ILE A 58 -7.94 -9.42 -37.92
N GLY A 59 -7.42 -8.99 -39.08
CA GLY A 59 -7.27 -7.59 -39.39
C GLY A 59 -6.15 -6.92 -38.58
N ASP A 60 -6.31 -5.65 -38.21
CA ASP A 60 -5.32 -4.91 -37.41
C ASP A 60 -5.52 -5.22 -35.90
N ILE A 61 -4.93 -6.33 -35.48
CA ILE A 61 -5.00 -6.76 -34.08
C ILE A 61 -4.28 -5.79 -33.15
N GLU A 62 -3.21 -5.12 -33.60
CA GLU A 62 -2.46 -4.19 -32.77
C GLU A 62 -3.30 -2.97 -32.38
N GLU A 63 -4.12 -2.49 -33.31
CA GLU A 63 -5.07 -1.41 -33.06
C GLU A 63 -6.15 -1.84 -32.07
N THR A 64 -6.74 -3.01 -32.26
CA THR A 64 -7.76 -3.59 -31.37
C THR A 64 -7.24 -3.78 -29.94
N VAL A 65 -6.02 -4.32 -29.78
CA VAL A 65 -5.38 -4.49 -28.46
C VAL A 65 -5.06 -3.15 -27.82
N ARG A 66 -4.60 -2.17 -28.60
CA ARG A 66 -4.32 -0.81 -28.13
C ARG A 66 -5.57 -0.11 -27.64
N GLU A 67 -6.67 -0.21 -28.37
CA GLU A 67 -7.97 0.34 -27.96
C GLU A 67 -8.50 -0.34 -26.69
N ALA A 68 -8.49 -1.67 -26.61
CA ALA A 68 -8.91 -2.43 -25.44
C ALA A 68 -8.08 -2.07 -24.20
N ALA A 69 -6.74 -1.94 -24.33
CA ALA A 69 -5.85 -1.52 -23.26
C ALA A 69 -6.09 -0.05 -22.87
N GLY A 70 -6.35 0.82 -23.83
CA GLY A 70 -6.67 2.23 -23.61
C GLY A 70 -7.99 2.40 -22.86
N LEU A 71 -9.02 1.66 -23.26
CA LEU A 71 -10.33 1.64 -22.59
C LEU A 71 -10.22 1.10 -21.16
N SER A 72 -9.49 0.00 -20.95
CA SER A 72 -9.26 -0.59 -19.63
C SER A 72 -8.55 0.40 -18.70
N ARG A 73 -7.47 1.04 -19.15
CA ARG A 73 -6.77 2.07 -18.38
C ARG A 73 -7.64 3.31 -18.09
N SER A 74 -8.54 3.67 -19.01
CA SER A 74 -9.50 4.76 -18.82
C SER A 74 -10.54 4.39 -17.77
N LEU A 75 -11.07 3.16 -17.82
CA LEU A 75 -12.00 2.62 -16.83
C LEU A 75 -11.36 2.48 -15.45
N GLU A 76 -10.12 1.97 -15.37
CA GLU A 76 -9.36 1.92 -14.13
C GLU A 76 -9.16 3.31 -13.51
N ARG A 77 -8.90 4.34 -14.34
CA ARG A 77 -8.83 5.74 -13.87
C ARG A 77 -10.18 6.28 -13.39
N GLN A 78 -11.28 5.86 -14.01
CA GLN A 78 -12.63 6.26 -13.61
C GLN A 78 -13.11 5.52 -12.36
N LEU A 79 -12.59 4.31 -12.10
CA LEU A 79 -12.89 3.51 -10.91
C LEU A 79 -12.02 3.91 -9.70
N LEU A 80 -11.06 4.81 -9.84
CA LEU A 80 -10.32 5.37 -8.71
C LEU A 80 -11.31 6.16 -7.83
N ILE A 81 -11.55 5.65 -6.64
CA ILE A 81 -12.31 6.36 -5.61
C ILE A 81 -11.51 7.61 -5.23
N ASN A 82 -12.02 8.78 -5.58
CA ASN A 82 -11.34 10.04 -5.38
C ASN A 82 -12.22 11.00 -4.56
N PHE A 83 -11.85 11.17 -3.29
CA PHE A 83 -12.42 12.11 -2.35
C PHE A 83 -11.49 13.30 -2.08
N SER A 84 -10.51 13.57 -2.97
CA SER A 84 -9.57 14.68 -2.76
C SER A 84 -10.30 16.02 -2.72
N ALA A 85 -9.85 16.92 -1.84
CA ALA A 85 -10.43 18.23 -1.59
C ALA A 85 -11.92 18.18 -1.17
N SER A 86 -12.36 17.07 -0.57
CA SER A 86 -13.73 16.90 -0.09
C SER A 86 -13.89 17.36 1.36
N ASN A 87 -15.08 17.82 1.69
CA ASN A 87 -15.48 18.14 3.06
C ASN A 87 -16.45 17.04 3.55
N LEU A 88 -15.94 16.07 4.27
CA LEU A 88 -16.64 14.83 4.67
C LEU A 88 -16.39 14.55 6.18
N PRO A 89 -16.64 15.53 7.08
CA PRO A 89 -16.51 15.27 8.51
C PRO A 89 -17.56 14.26 8.97
N GLU A 90 -17.22 13.48 10.01
CA GLU A 90 -18.12 12.51 10.65
C GLU A 90 -18.72 11.48 9.67
N SER A 91 -18.07 11.27 8.51
CA SER A 91 -18.56 10.34 7.48
C SER A 91 -18.30 8.89 7.88
N ASP A 92 -19.21 8.00 7.48
CA ASP A 92 -19.11 6.57 7.78
C ASP A 92 -18.59 5.80 6.56
N PHE A 93 -17.34 5.30 6.67
CA PHE A 93 -16.66 4.44 5.73
C PHE A 93 -16.37 3.06 6.35
N ALA A 94 -17.08 2.67 7.41
CA ALA A 94 -16.85 1.41 8.09
C ALA A 94 -17.07 0.21 7.14
N GLY A 95 -16.13 -0.75 7.15
CA GLY A 95 -16.19 -1.97 6.34
C GLY A 95 -16.09 -1.76 4.83
N VAL A 96 -15.77 -0.56 4.36
CA VAL A 96 -15.62 -0.25 2.92
C VAL A 96 -14.33 -0.86 2.38
N THR A 97 -14.37 -1.44 1.17
CA THR A 97 -13.18 -1.79 0.40
C THR A 97 -12.92 -0.70 -0.65
N ALA A 98 -11.82 0.05 -0.47
CA ALA A 98 -11.48 1.19 -1.32
C ALA A 98 -9.95 1.24 -1.54
N HIS A 99 -9.44 0.32 -2.37
CA HIS A 99 -8.02 0.25 -2.67
C HIS A 99 -7.57 1.46 -3.50
N LYS A 100 -6.39 2.00 -3.15
CA LYS A 100 -5.78 3.17 -3.82
C LYS A 100 -6.70 4.39 -3.88
N ALA A 101 -7.63 4.50 -2.92
CA ALA A 101 -8.50 5.66 -2.80
C ALA A 101 -7.68 6.92 -2.47
N LYS A 102 -8.15 8.07 -2.94
CA LYS A 102 -7.54 9.36 -2.65
C LYS A 102 -8.45 10.16 -1.72
N PHE A 103 -7.93 10.47 -0.54
CA PHE A 103 -8.53 11.34 0.45
C PHE A 103 -7.65 12.60 0.67
N GLU A 104 -6.90 12.99 -0.37
CA GLU A 104 -5.89 14.05 -0.27
C GLU A 104 -6.52 15.44 -0.07
N ALA A 105 -5.94 16.26 0.80
CA ALA A 105 -6.41 17.61 1.11
C ALA A 105 -7.89 17.67 1.55
N SER A 106 -8.37 16.62 2.22
CA SER A 106 -9.77 16.47 2.62
C SER A 106 -9.99 16.69 4.11
N ALA A 107 -11.15 17.21 4.47
CA ALA A 107 -11.61 17.28 5.85
C ALA A 107 -12.43 16.01 6.18
N LEU A 108 -11.90 15.18 7.05
CA LEU A 108 -12.40 13.86 7.42
C LEU A 108 -12.42 13.67 8.94
N HIS A 109 -12.39 14.78 9.70
CA HIS A 109 -12.35 14.69 11.15
C HIS A 109 -13.58 13.93 11.70
N GLY A 110 -13.37 13.10 12.72
CA GLY A 110 -14.40 12.26 13.31
C GLY A 110 -14.93 11.15 12.41
N SER A 111 -14.36 10.94 11.22
CA SER A 111 -14.86 9.91 10.30
C SER A 111 -14.53 8.51 10.76
N ASN A 112 -15.41 7.56 10.44
CA ASN A 112 -15.30 6.16 10.81
C ASN A 112 -14.82 5.33 9.64
N PHE A 113 -13.58 4.80 9.73
CA PHE A 113 -12.98 3.87 8.76
C PHE A 113 -12.83 2.46 9.33
N SER A 114 -13.51 2.16 10.45
CA SER A 114 -13.29 0.89 11.15
C SER A 114 -13.57 -0.33 10.26
N GLY A 115 -12.67 -1.32 10.31
CA GLY A 115 -12.79 -2.57 9.56
C GLY A 115 -12.73 -2.43 8.04
N SER A 116 -12.39 -1.25 7.50
CA SER A 116 -12.27 -1.03 6.05
C SER A 116 -10.95 -1.59 5.49
N ASP A 117 -10.91 -1.88 4.19
CA ASP A 117 -9.69 -2.16 3.45
C ASP A 117 -9.34 -0.98 2.53
N LEU A 118 -8.36 -0.20 2.97
CA LEU A 118 -7.88 1.01 2.31
C LEU A 118 -6.49 0.82 1.70
N THR A 119 -6.08 -0.41 1.40
CA THR A 119 -4.76 -0.74 0.87
C THR A 119 -4.31 0.21 -0.25
N GLY A 120 -3.12 0.80 -0.09
CA GLY A 120 -2.50 1.72 -1.06
C GLY A 120 -3.15 3.09 -1.17
N SER A 121 -4.06 3.45 -0.25
CA SER A 121 -4.76 4.74 -0.28
C SER A 121 -3.89 5.89 0.22
N SER A 122 -4.26 7.12 -0.17
CA SER A 122 -3.56 8.35 0.19
C SER A 122 -4.45 9.27 1.02
N PHE A 123 -3.94 9.70 2.18
CA PHE A 123 -4.53 10.71 3.07
C PHE A 123 -3.67 11.98 3.14
N LYS A 124 -2.86 12.22 2.13
CA LYS A 124 -1.90 13.32 2.11
C LYS A 124 -2.57 14.68 2.34
N ALA A 125 -2.01 15.47 3.26
CA ALA A 125 -2.47 16.81 3.62
C ALA A 125 -3.93 16.88 4.09
N SER A 126 -4.42 15.83 4.76
CA SER A 126 -5.82 15.72 5.18
C SER A 126 -5.98 15.93 6.69
N ASP A 127 -7.14 16.45 7.07
CA ASP A 127 -7.58 16.53 8.45
C ASP A 127 -8.37 15.26 8.79
N VAL A 128 -7.74 14.36 9.52
CA VAL A 128 -8.30 13.07 10.00
C VAL A 128 -8.28 12.97 11.51
N ARG A 129 -8.38 14.13 12.19
CA ARG A 129 -8.48 14.20 13.64
C ARG A 129 -9.68 13.41 14.14
N GLU A 130 -9.51 12.74 15.28
CA GLU A 130 -10.56 11.95 15.92
C GLU A 130 -11.13 10.81 15.05
N ALA A 131 -10.50 10.53 13.90
CA ALA A 131 -10.94 9.46 13.01
C ALA A 131 -10.70 8.07 13.61
N ASN A 132 -11.62 7.16 13.34
CA ASN A 132 -11.56 5.78 13.81
C ASN A 132 -11.03 4.86 12.70
N PHE A 133 -9.80 4.33 12.87
CA PHE A 133 -9.18 3.35 11.99
C PHE A 133 -9.08 1.95 12.64
N ASP A 134 -9.90 1.64 13.63
CA ASP A 134 -9.86 0.37 14.33
C ASP A 134 -10.14 -0.80 13.38
N GLY A 135 -9.23 -1.79 13.34
CA GLY A 135 -9.34 -2.95 12.46
C GLY A 135 -9.17 -2.65 10.96
N THR A 136 -8.84 -1.42 10.58
CA THR A 136 -8.63 -1.01 9.19
C THR A 136 -7.35 -1.61 8.62
N ASN A 137 -7.36 -2.03 7.35
CA ASN A 137 -6.17 -2.37 6.60
C ASN A 137 -5.61 -1.13 5.90
N LEU A 138 -4.47 -0.62 6.39
CA LEU A 138 -3.75 0.54 5.87
C LEU A 138 -2.42 0.14 5.20
N THR A 139 -2.31 -1.08 4.70
CA THR A 139 -1.12 -1.56 3.98
C THR A 139 -0.79 -0.63 2.81
N ASP A 140 0.49 -0.25 2.68
CA ASP A 140 1.01 0.63 1.62
C ASP A 140 0.35 2.02 1.54
N CYS A 141 -0.33 2.46 2.62
CA CYS A 141 -0.97 3.78 2.65
C CYS A 141 0.05 4.91 2.86
N THR A 142 -0.22 6.06 2.22
CA THR A 142 0.52 7.31 2.39
C THR A 142 -0.28 8.31 3.22
N MET A 143 0.31 8.75 4.35
CA MET A 143 -0.31 9.64 5.33
C MET A 143 0.60 10.83 5.63
N TYR A 144 1.10 11.49 4.56
CA TYR A 144 2.04 12.60 4.70
C TYR A 144 1.34 13.91 5.07
N VAL A 145 1.95 14.68 5.98
CA VAL A 145 1.53 16.04 6.29
C VAL A 145 0.07 16.11 6.72
N SER A 146 -0.43 15.07 7.38
CA SER A 146 -1.82 14.94 7.79
C SER A 146 -1.98 15.05 9.30
N ASP A 147 -3.12 15.50 9.75
CA ASP A 147 -3.44 15.64 11.16
C ASP A 147 -4.28 14.44 11.64
N PHE A 148 -3.67 13.58 12.46
CA PHE A 148 -4.27 12.41 13.10
C PHE A 148 -4.45 12.63 14.61
N THR A 149 -4.51 13.87 15.07
CA THR A 149 -4.71 14.17 16.49
C THR A 149 -5.94 13.42 17.01
N ASP A 150 -5.78 12.72 18.14
CA ASP A 150 -6.82 11.90 18.78
C ASP A 150 -7.39 10.73 17.95
N ALA A 151 -6.79 10.38 16.81
CA ALA A 151 -7.22 9.25 15.99
C ALA A 151 -6.97 7.90 16.71
N SER A 152 -7.81 6.90 16.40
CA SER A 152 -7.71 5.55 16.96
C SER A 152 -7.24 4.53 15.91
N PHE A 153 -6.29 3.65 16.33
CA PHE A 153 -5.70 2.60 15.50
C PHE A 153 -5.65 1.26 16.26
N ASN A 154 -6.76 0.82 16.85
CA ASN A 154 -6.79 -0.44 17.56
C ASN A 154 -6.90 -1.63 16.58
N LYS A 155 -5.98 -2.61 16.67
CA LYS A 155 -5.91 -3.77 15.76
C LYS A 155 -5.80 -3.41 14.27
N THR A 156 -5.35 -2.22 13.95
CA THR A 156 -5.13 -1.74 12.58
C THR A 156 -3.94 -2.48 11.95
N ILE A 157 -4.05 -2.80 10.66
CA ILE A 157 -2.95 -3.40 9.89
C ILE A 157 -2.11 -2.28 9.30
N LEU A 158 -0.86 -2.15 9.77
CA LEU A 158 0.09 -1.10 9.38
C LEU A 158 1.35 -1.74 8.79
N VAL A 159 1.26 -2.15 7.51
CA VAL A 159 2.38 -2.73 6.77
C VAL A 159 2.84 -1.73 5.71
N ARG A 160 4.10 -1.28 5.77
CA ARG A 160 4.69 -0.26 4.89
C ARG A 160 3.87 1.04 4.83
N THR A 161 3.13 1.33 5.88
CA THR A 161 2.37 2.59 6.02
C THR A 161 3.31 3.74 6.35
N GLU A 162 3.12 4.90 5.73
CA GLU A 162 4.02 6.04 5.89
C GLU A 162 3.31 7.26 6.51
N PHE A 163 3.66 7.60 7.76
CA PHE A 163 3.14 8.76 8.52
C PHE A 163 4.08 9.96 8.54
N ASN A 164 4.96 10.09 7.56
CA ASN A 164 6.01 11.10 7.60
C ASN A 164 5.45 12.52 7.74
N THR A 165 6.04 13.30 8.66
CA THR A 165 5.70 14.70 8.91
C THR A 165 4.22 14.92 9.29
N SER A 166 3.57 13.92 9.85
CA SER A 166 2.16 14.00 10.27
C SER A 166 2.05 14.29 11.77
N ASP A 167 0.93 14.89 12.18
CA ASP A 167 0.62 15.08 13.60
C ASP A 167 -0.09 13.84 14.16
N LEU A 168 0.53 13.17 15.11
CA LEU A 168 0.01 12.01 15.83
C LEU A 168 -0.25 12.33 17.32
N THR A 169 -0.44 13.60 17.65
CA THR A 169 -0.70 14.03 19.02
C THR A 169 -1.92 13.32 19.59
N ARG A 170 -1.75 12.59 20.68
CA ARG A 170 -2.76 11.77 21.36
C ARG A 170 -3.40 10.67 20.49
N ALA A 171 -2.87 10.40 19.28
CA ALA A 171 -3.28 9.24 18.53
C ALA A 171 -2.98 7.95 19.32
N LYS A 172 -3.88 6.97 19.25
CA LYS A 172 -3.81 5.73 20.03
C LYS A 172 -3.56 4.53 19.13
N PHE A 173 -2.40 3.90 19.33
CA PHE A 173 -2.05 2.62 18.71
C PHE A 173 -2.17 1.53 19.77
N SER A 174 -3.19 0.68 19.66
CA SER A 174 -3.44 -0.40 20.63
C SER A 174 -3.52 -1.75 19.93
N ASN A 175 -2.81 -2.75 20.43
CA ASN A 175 -2.79 -4.10 19.85
C ASN A 175 -2.37 -4.12 18.36
N VAL A 176 -1.40 -3.31 17.99
CA VAL A 176 -0.95 -3.12 16.61
C VAL A 176 0.43 -3.73 16.41
N LYS A 177 0.61 -4.40 15.27
CA LYS A 177 1.93 -4.71 14.73
C LYS A 177 2.21 -3.77 13.55
N LEU A 178 3.17 -2.86 13.73
CA LEU A 178 3.71 -2.04 12.64
C LEU A 178 4.83 -2.82 11.96
N VAL A 179 4.73 -3.02 10.66
CA VAL A 179 5.75 -3.74 9.86
C VAL A 179 6.27 -2.83 8.76
N ASP A 180 7.58 -2.59 8.75
CA ASP A 180 8.27 -1.71 7.79
C ASP A 180 7.62 -0.32 7.63
N ALA A 181 6.91 0.13 8.66
CA ALA A 181 6.25 1.44 8.66
C ALA A 181 7.28 2.57 8.86
N LYS A 182 6.95 3.78 8.36
CA LYS A 182 7.78 4.98 8.50
C LYS A 182 7.03 6.06 9.27
N LEU A 183 7.64 6.54 10.34
CA LEU A 183 7.13 7.65 11.15
C LEU A 183 8.11 8.84 11.15
N ASN A 184 8.86 9.02 10.08
CA ASN A 184 9.97 9.98 10.03
C ASN A 184 9.52 11.44 10.24
N MET A 185 10.31 12.22 10.97
CA MET A 185 10.07 13.65 11.22
C MET A 185 8.70 13.91 11.89
N THR A 186 8.29 13.05 12.81
CA THR A 186 7.00 13.11 13.50
C THR A 186 7.23 13.38 14.99
N ASP A 187 6.41 14.26 15.57
CA ASP A 187 6.32 14.44 17.04
C ASP A 187 5.45 13.33 17.62
N LEU A 188 6.05 12.46 18.40
CA LEU A 188 5.42 11.32 19.04
C LEU A 188 5.36 11.46 20.57
N THR A 189 5.68 12.64 21.11
CA THR A 189 5.78 12.86 22.58
C THR A 189 4.46 12.61 23.32
N LYS A 190 3.35 12.74 22.66
CA LYS A 190 1.99 12.53 23.21
C LYS A 190 1.24 11.36 22.57
N THR A 191 1.87 10.63 21.65
CA THR A 191 1.26 9.45 21.02
C THR A 191 1.20 8.31 22.05
N VAL A 192 0.14 7.53 22.02
CA VAL A 192 -0.07 6.40 22.93
C VAL A 192 0.21 5.08 22.21
N PHE A 193 1.13 4.26 22.74
CA PHE A 193 1.43 2.92 22.23
C PHE A 193 1.14 1.87 23.30
N GLU A 194 0.11 1.06 23.10
CA GLU A 194 -0.30 0.01 24.02
C GLU A 194 -0.25 -1.36 23.34
N ASN A 195 0.50 -2.31 23.91
CA ASN A 195 0.61 -3.67 23.38
C ASN A 195 1.01 -3.68 21.88
N CYS A 196 2.00 -2.85 21.53
CA CYS A 196 2.49 -2.70 20.17
C CYS A 196 3.77 -3.51 19.91
N THR A 197 3.91 -3.98 18.67
CA THR A 197 5.14 -4.54 18.12
C THR A 197 5.59 -3.70 16.93
N PHE A 198 6.85 -3.30 16.94
CA PHE A 198 7.50 -2.56 15.86
C PHE A 198 8.51 -3.49 15.18
N ASP A 199 8.29 -3.80 13.90
CA ASP A 199 9.12 -4.70 13.13
C ASP A 199 9.61 -3.97 11.87
N GLY A 200 10.92 -3.71 11.77
CA GLY A 200 11.52 -2.94 10.68
C GLY A 200 11.14 -1.45 10.63
N VAL A 201 10.52 -0.91 11.68
CA VAL A 201 10.01 0.47 11.70
C VAL A 201 11.14 1.49 11.73
N ASP A 202 10.98 2.59 10.96
CA ASP A 202 11.91 3.72 10.92
C ASP A 202 11.32 4.93 11.65
N PHE A 203 11.98 5.34 12.77
CA PHE A 203 11.67 6.53 13.59
C PHE A 203 12.64 7.70 13.35
N LYS A 204 13.24 7.76 12.20
CA LYS A 204 14.29 8.74 11.92
C LYS A 204 13.80 10.18 12.06
N TYR A 205 14.55 10.98 12.83
CA TYR A 205 14.21 12.37 13.16
C TYR A 205 12.92 12.57 13.96
N CYS A 206 12.40 11.54 14.62
CA CYS A 206 11.24 11.69 15.51
C CYS A 206 11.59 12.33 16.84
N ASP A 207 10.57 12.93 17.46
CA ASP A 207 10.61 13.34 18.85
C ASP A 207 9.84 12.32 19.71
N LEU A 208 10.56 11.58 20.52
CA LEU A 208 10.03 10.57 21.46
C LEU A 208 10.37 10.94 22.91
N ARG A 209 10.62 12.22 23.20
CA ARG A 209 10.95 12.67 24.56
C ARG A 209 9.85 12.33 25.56
N GLY A 210 10.28 11.77 26.69
CA GLY A 210 9.39 11.40 27.78
C GLY A 210 8.45 10.22 27.48
N GLN A 211 8.58 9.57 26.32
CA GLN A 211 7.74 8.42 25.98
C GLN A 211 8.00 7.20 26.88
N HIS A 212 6.91 6.55 27.27
CA HIS A 212 6.94 5.28 28.00
C HIS A 212 6.77 4.12 27.01
N LEU A 213 7.91 3.58 26.54
CA LEU A 213 7.95 2.45 25.57
C LEU A 213 8.16 1.12 26.30
N ASP A 214 7.74 1.08 27.56
CA ASP A 214 7.93 -0.04 28.47
C ASP A 214 7.13 -1.27 28.04
N GLY A 215 7.73 -2.46 28.10
CA GLY A 215 7.09 -3.71 27.74
C GLY A 215 6.81 -3.92 26.25
N LEU A 216 7.11 -2.94 25.41
CA LEU A 216 6.89 -3.05 23.96
C LEU A 216 7.98 -3.87 23.27
N THR A 217 7.71 -4.31 22.03
CA THR A 217 8.64 -5.13 21.24
C THR A 217 9.15 -4.38 20.02
N PHE A 218 10.48 -4.33 19.86
CA PHE A 218 11.17 -3.65 18.77
C PHE A 218 12.12 -4.64 18.08
N ILE A 219 11.90 -4.89 16.79
CA ILE A 219 12.69 -5.82 15.97
C ILE A 219 13.17 -5.06 14.73
N GLY A 220 14.48 -4.99 14.51
CA GLY A 220 15.05 -4.30 13.33
C GLY A 220 14.75 -2.80 13.25
N VAL A 221 14.33 -2.19 14.36
CA VAL A 221 13.89 -0.78 14.43
C VAL A 221 15.08 0.18 14.37
N LYS A 222 14.89 1.33 13.72
CA LYS A 222 15.88 2.40 13.60
C LYS A 222 15.42 3.65 14.35
N PHE A 223 16.17 4.06 15.36
CA PHE A 223 16.02 5.32 16.09
C PHE A 223 17.08 6.34 15.68
N ASP A 224 17.48 6.34 14.42
CA ASP A 224 18.55 7.20 13.93
C ASP A 224 18.14 8.68 14.00
N ARG A 225 18.93 9.50 14.70
CA ARG A 225 18.66 10.93 14.93
C ARG A 225 17.31 11.23 15.60
N THR A 226 16.78 10.28 16.37
CA THR A 226 15.57 10.43 17.17
C THR A 226 15.91 11.04 18.51
N ASP A 227 15.09 11.97 19.02
CA ASP A 227 15.21 12.47 20.39
C ASP A 227 14.50 11.52 21.35
N LEU A 228 15.26 10.83 22.18
CA LEU A 228 14.83 9.86 23.18
C LEU A 228 15.08 10.37 24.63
N LYS A 229 15.23 11.68 24.81
CA LYS A 229 15.46 12.24 26.14
C LYS A 229 14.30 11.88 27.07
N GLU A 230 14.61 11.30 28.23
CA GLU A 230 13.63 10.86 29.22
C GLU A 230 12.68 9.73 28.77
N ALA A 231 12.90 9.15 27.57
CA ALA A 231 12.15 7.96 27.15
C ALA A 231 12.56 6.72 27.97
N THR A 232 11.61 5.84 28.25
CA THR A 232 11.83 4.60 29.01
C THR A 232 11.54 3.36 28.17
N PHE A 233 12.31 2.28 28.41
CA PHE A 233 12.19 0.98 27.73
C PHE A 233 12.20 -0.16 28.76
N LYS A 234 11.62 0.04 29.93
CA LYS A 234 11.65 -0.95 31.01
C LYS A 234 10.86 -2.20 30.58
N GLY A 235 11.52 -3.37 30.58
CA GLY A 235 10.89 -4.63 30.17
C GLY A 235 10.57 -4.72 28.68
N ALA A 236 11.04 -3.78 27.87
CA ALA A 236 10.90 -3.86 26.42
C ALA A 236 11.81 -4.96 25.82
N THR A 237 11.35 -5.58 24.73
CA THR A 237 12.15 -6.51 23.94
C THR A 237 12.82 -5.74 22.79
N LEU A 238 14.15 -5.75 22.73
CA LEU A 238 14.95 -5.08 21.72
C LEU A 238 15.77 -6.12 20.93
N LYS A 239 15.51 -6.27 19.62
CA LYS A 239 16.23 -7.20 18.75
C LYS A 239 16.69 -6.48 17.48
N ASN A 240 17.99 -6.43 17.22
CA ASN A 240 18.58 -5.76 16.04
C ASN A 240 18.16 -4.27 15.93
N VAL A 241 18.10 -3.55 17.05
CA VAL A 241 17.69 -2.14 17.10
C VAL A 241 18.90 -1.23 16.95
N SER A 242 18.77 -0.17 16.12
CA SER A 242 19.81 0.86 15.92
C SER A 242 19.44 2.16 16.64
N PHE A 243 20.42 2.76 17.34
CA PHE A 243 20.32 4.05 18.04
C PHE A 243 21.34 5.07 17.53
N THR A 244 21.82 5.03 16.30
CA THR A 244 22.98 5.78 15.79
C THR A 244 22.58 6.98 14.91
N PRO A 245 23.02 8.22 15.19
CA PRO A 245 23.18 8.82 16.50
C PRO A 245 21.85 9.29 17.06
N ALA A 246 21.33 8.63 18.09
CA ALA A 246 20.20 9.15 18.86
C ALA A 246 20.69 10.20 19.86
N PHE A 247 20.00 11.33 19.99
CA PHE A 247 20.32 12.33 21.00
C PHE A 247 19.83 11.87 22.38
N ALA A 248 20.77 11.81 23.32
CA ALA A 248 20.58 11.77 24.78
C ALA A 248 19.69 10.65 25.36
N LEU A 249 20.05 9.40 25.14
CA LEU A 249 19.83 8.40 26.19
C LEU A 249 20.75 8.75 27.35
N THR A 250 20.20 9.05 28.55
CA THR A 250 21.06 9.28 29.73
C THR A 250 21.90 8.03 29.96
N ASN A 251 23.16 8.21 30.39
CA ASN A 251 24.18 7.17 30.57
C ASN A 251 23.72 5.94 31.38
N LYS A 252 22.65 6.06 32.15
CA LYS A 252 22.08 5.01 33.00
C LYS A 252 21.32 3.95 32.17
N TYR A 253 20.65 4.36 31.10
CA TYR A 253 19.86 3.45 30.24
C TYR A 253 20.67 2.88 29.06
N TYR A 254 21.66 3.63 28.55
CA TYR A 254 22.59 3.14 27.53
C TYR A 254 23.44 1.95 28.01
N ARG A 255 23.77 1.89 29.32
CA ARG A 255 24.47 0.73 29.91
C ARG A 255 23.58 -0.52 30.00
N ALA A 256 22.26 -0.38 30.23
CA ALA A 256 21.34 -1.49 30.29
C ALA A 256 21.10 -2.10 28.89
N LEU A 257 21.14 -1.29 27.83
CA LEU A 257 20.97 -1.73 26.44
C LEU A 257 22.20 -2.43 25.86
N LYS A 258 23.41 -2.22 26.41
CA LYS A 258 24.64 -2.92 25.99
C LYS A 258 24.78 -4.34 26.58
N THR A 259 23.90 -4.74 27.47
CA THR A 259 23.98 -6.02 28.19
C THR A 259 22.92 -7.03 27.71
N ILE A 260 22.18 -6.70 26.66
CA ILE A 260 21.27 -7.58 25.92
C ILE A 260 21.86 -7.77 24.50
#